data_3aba163a713bdfb8459b0b0a526a97ca
#
_entry.id   3aba163a713bdfb8459b0b0a526a97ca
#
_cell.length_a   1.000
_cell.length_b   1.000
_cell.length_c   1.000
_cell.angle_alpha   90.00
_cell.angle_beta   90.00
_cell.angle_gamma   90.00
#
_symmetry.space_group_name_H-M   'P 1'
#
loop_
_entity.id
_entity.type
_entity.pdbx_description
1 polymer ?
#
loop_
_entity_poly.entity_id
_entity_poly.type
_entity_poly.pdbx_seq_one_letter_code
_entity_poly.pdbx_strand_id
1 'polypeptide(L)'
;MARKILIALCVLFVMPVFVITGCDEVQENLSSKSSFIADFSCEYRKMNITGKLSSSGKKLINISFDSPNTVSGLSVTYKGSDLEISRENMICSADEAYIPESSFPNITKDILYGIADGRAVFEGKCEDVCTFRLDSAFGKAVVSTNSNGCISKISVDGEDYEMVLSDVKDANG
;
A
#
# COMPACT_ATOMS: atom_id res chain seq x y z
N MET A 1 -70.13 -8.82 -13.57
CA MET A 1 -68.83 -9.52 -13.36
C MET A 1 -67.62 -8.69 -13.82
N ALA A 2 -67.72 -7.75 -14.72
CA ALA A 2 -66.59 -6.96 -15.24
C ALA A 2 -65.91 -5.99 -14.25
N ARG A 3 -66.65 -5.55 -13.20
CA ARG A 3 -66.14 -4.54 -12.25
C ARG A 3 -65.19 -5.08 -11.19
N LYS A 4 -65.17 -6.42 -10.96
CA LYS A 4 -64.25 -7.07 -10.01
C LYS A 4 -62.91 -7.44 -10.64
N ILE A 5 -62.85 -7.52 -11.97
CA ILE A 5 -61.62 -7.83 -12.71
C ILE A 5 -60.73 -6.57 -12.84
N LEU A 6 -61.35 -5.40 -12.89
CA LEU A 6 -60.59 -4.13 -13.03
C LEU A 6 -59.79 -3.75 -11.78
N ILE A 7 -60.27 -4.15 -10.59
CA ILE A 7 -59.60 -3.87 -9.31
C ILE A 7 -58.41 -4.82 -9.11
N ALA A 8 -58.48 -6.05 -9.61
CA ALA A 8 -57.38 -7.00 -9.52
C ALA A 8 -56.22 -6.63 -10.44
N LEU A 9 -56.45 -5.93 -11.55
CA LEU A 9 -55.42 -5.52 -12.50
C LEU A 9 -54.62 -4.28 -12.02
N CYS A 10 -55.21 -3.43 -11.18
CA CYS A 10 -54.53 -2.26 -10.65
C CYS A 10 -53.58 -2.57 -9.47
N VAL A 11 -53.74 -3.71 -8.79
CA VAL A 11 -52.88 -4.10 -7.65
C VAL A 11 -51.58 -4.75 -8.12
N LEU A 12 -51.52 -5.23 -9.36
CA LEU A 12 -50.37 -5.90 -9.91
C LEU A 12 -49.29 -4.94 -10.47
N PHE A 13 -49.56 -3.63 -10.52
CA PHE A 13 -48.65 -2.65 -11.14
C PHE A 13 -47.94 -1.72 -10.12
N VAL A 14 -48.12 -1.97 -8.82
CA VAL A 14 -47.27 -1.32 -7.80
C VAL A 14 -46.17 -2.30 -7.39
N MET A 15 -45.35 -2.71 -8.36
CA MET A 15 -44.04 -3.16 -8.05
C MET A 15 -43.28 -1.98 -7.47
N PRO A 16 -42.78 -2.05 -6.23
CA PRO A 16 -41.82 -1.07 -5.78
C PRO A 16 -40.60 -1.19 -6.73
N VAL A 17 -40.39 -0.17 -7.54
CA VAL A 17 -39.09 0.05 -8.17
C VAL A 17 -38.14 0.22 -7.00
N PHE A 18 -37.54 -0.89 -6.55
CA PHE A 18 -36.31 -0.84 -5.80
C PHE A 18 -35.29 -0.18 -6.74
N VAL A 19 -35.23 1.14 -6.65
CA VAL A 19 -34.06 1.87 -7.12
C VAL A 19 -32.92 1.27 -6.27
N ILE A 20 -32.25 0.28 -6.83
CA ILE A 20 -30.93 -0.11 -6.39
C ILE A 20 -30.10 1.15 -6.69
N THR A 21 -30.09 2.08 -5.76
CA THR A 21 -29.00 3.04 -5.68
C THR A 21 -27.77 2.17 -5.43
N GLY A 22 -27.15 1.68 -6.51
CA GLY A 22 -25.81 1.20 -6.47
C GLY A 22 -25.03 2.38 -5.89
N CYS A 23 -24.59 2.29 -4.65
CA CYS A 23 -23.41 3.00 -4.26
C CYS A 23 -22.37 2.57 -5.30
N ASP A 24 -22.03 3.44 -6.23
CA ASP A 24 -20.75 3.38 -6.88
C ASP A 24 -19.74 3.48 -5.73
N GLU A 25 -19.34 2.33 -5.18
CA GLU A 25 -18.11 2.23 -4.42
C GLU A 25 -17.05 2.68 -5.40
N VAL A 26 -16.66 3.94 -5.29
CA VAL A 26 -15.43 4.42 -5.90
C VAL A 26 -14.35 3.53 -5.32
N GLN A 27 -13.98 2.50 -6.07
CA GLN A 27 -12.96 1.56 -5.68
C GLN A 27 -11.67 2.37 -5.60
N GLU A 28 -11.34 2.83 -4.40
CA GLU A 28 -10.12 3.61 -4.16
C GLU A 28 -8.94 2.77 -4.62
N ASN A 29 -8.30 3.19 -5.69
CA ASN A 29 -7.18 2.47 -6.27
C ASN A 29 -5.87 2.95 -5.62
N LEU A 30 -5.36 2.16 -4.69
CA LEU A 30 -4.11 2.47 -3.98
C LEU A 30 -2.90 2.57 -4.91
N SER A 31 -2.94 1.97 -6.10
CA SER A 31 -1.81 2.01 -7.05
C SER A 31 -1.48 3.43 -7.53
N SER A 32 -2.47 4.33 -7.59
CA SER A 32 -2.26 5.74 -7.91
C SER A 32 -1.44 6.48 -6.85
N LYS A 33 -1.34 5.94 -5.64
CA LYS A 33 -0.60 6.49 -4.49
C LYS A 33 0.76 5.82 -4.28
N SER A 34 1.22 5.00 -5.22
CA SER A 34 2.50 4.28 -5.15
C SER A 34 3.73 5.16 -5.41
N SER A 35 3.54 6.41 -5.84
CA SER A 35 4.62 7.37 -6.12
C SER A 35 4.65 8.43 -5.02
N PHE A 36 5.64 8.33 -4.13
CA PHE A 36 5.74 9.23 -2.97
C PHE A 36 7.16 9.32 -2.41
N ILE A 37 7.38 10.33 -1.58
CA ILE A 37 8.55 10.49 -0.70
C ILE A 37 8.02 10.67 0.72
N ALA A 38 8.60 9.95 1.69
CA ALA A 38 8.19 10.00 3.09
C ALA A 38 9.36 9.74 4.03
N ASP A 39 9.24 10.23 5.25
CA ASP A 39 10.03 9.72 6.37
C ASP A 39 9.36 8.46 6.91
N PHE A 40 10.15 7.46 7.33
CA PHE A 40 9.60 6.25 7.92
C PHE A 40 10.20 5.93 9.29
N SER A 41 9.37 5.29 10.11
CA SER A 41 9.78 4.58 11.31
C SER A 41 9.21 3.18 11.25
N CYS A 42 10.05 2.16 11.40
CA CYS A 42 9.65 0.78 11.31
C CYS A 42 10.17 -0.03 12.51
N GLU A 43 9.26 -0.76 13.15
CA GLU A 43 9.63 -1.85 14.03
C GLU A 43 9.78 -3.12 13.17
N TYR A 44 11.00 -3.66 13.14
CA TYR A 44 11.32 -4.86 12.40
C TYR A 44 12.21 -5.78 13.24
N ARG A 45 11.73 -6.98 13.58
CA ARG A 45 12.44 -7.97 14.40
C ARG A 45 13.02 -7.37 15.69
N LYS A 46 12.21 -6.59 16.40
CA LYS A 46 12.57 -5.86 17.64
C LYS A 46 13.63 -4.77 17.44
N MET A 47 13.93 -4.40 16.22
CA MET A 47 14.77 -3.25 15.91
C MET A 47 13.90 -2.08 15.46
N ASN A 48 14.20 -0.89 15.96
CA ASN A 48 13.62 0.34 15.44
C ASN A 48 14.51 0.88 14.33
N ILE A 49 13.98 0.94 13.13
CA ILE A 49 14.67 1.45 11.93
C ILE A 49 13.96 2.73 11.51
N THR A 50 14.74 3.80 11.30
CA THR A 50 14.21 5.06 10.77
C THR A 50 14.97 5.50 9.54
N GLY A 51 14.34 6.33 8.71
CA GLY A 51 14.98 6.85 7.52
C GLY A 51 13.98 7.49 6.55
N LYS A 52 14.38 7.54 5.28
CA LYS A 52 13.59 8.09 4.20
C LYS A 52 13.27 7.00 3.17
N LEU A 53 12.03 7.01 2.73
CA LEU A 53 11.53 6.10 1.70
C LEU A 53 11.03 6.93 0.52
N SER A 54 11.52 6.64 -0.68
CA SER A 54 10.94 7.16 -1.90
C SER A 54 10.54 6.03 -2.84
N SER A 55 9.41 6.19 -3.48
CA SER A 55 8.87 5.23 -4.45
C SER A 55 8.40 5.98 -5.69
N SER A 56 8.72 5.48 -6.85
CA SER A 56 8.15 5.87 -8.15
C SER A 56 7.44 4.68 -8.78
N GLY A 57 6.58 4.03 -8.00
CA GLY A 57 5.93 2.79 -8.36
C GLY A 57 6.97 1.67 -8.59
N LYS A 58 6.84 0.95 -9.70
CA LYS A 58 7.78 -0.15 -10.05
C LYS A 58 9.13 0.30 -10.60
N LYS A 59 9.30 1.57 -10.90
CA LYS A 59 10.52 2.02 -11.59
C LYS A 59 11.69 2.18 -10.64
N LEU A 60 11.41 2.71 -9.45
CA LEU A 60 12.46 3.02 -8.50
C LEU A 60 11.90 3.00 -7.08
N ILE A 61 12.59 2.31 -6.19
CA ILE A 61 12.39 2.41 -4.74
C ILE A 61 13.76 2.73 -4.14
N ASN A 62 13.83 3.77 -3.32
CA ASN A 62 15.02 4.10 -2.55
C ASN A 62 14.67 4.12 -1.06
N ILE A 63 15.49 3.44 -0.27
CA ILE A 63 15.39 3.36 1.19
C ILE A 63 16.70 3.86 1.77
N SER A 64 16.70 5.01 2.41
CA SER A 64 17.86 5.58 3.09
C SER A 64 17.69 5.46 4.59
N PHE A 65 18.72 4.99 5.28
CA PHE A 65 18.65 4.67 6.71
C PHE A 65 19.31 5.77 7.55
N ASP A 66 18.58 6.26 8.55
CA ASP A 66 19.08 7.20 9.55
C ASP A 66 19.46 6.47 10.85
N SER A 67 18.71 5.42 11.22
CA SER A 67 19.01 4.57 12.37
C SER A 67 18.66 3.10 12.11
N PRO A 68 19.24 2.14 12.89
CA PRO A 68 20.27 2.30 13.91
C PRO A 68 21.67 2.66 13.32
N ASN A 69 22.59 3.05 14.17
CA ASN A 69 23.94 3.50 13.76
C ASN A 69 24.69 2.51 12.84
N THR A 70 24.39 1.21 12.96
CA THR A 70 25.00 0.15 12.13
C THR A 70 24.70 0.30 10.65
N VAL A 71 23.54 0.85 10.31
CA VAL A 71 23.06 1.06 8.93
C VAL A 71 22.89 2.55 8.58
N SER A 72 23.14 3.46 9.51
CA SER A 72 23.05 4.90 9.27
C SER A 72 23.92 5.33 8.10
N GLY A 73 23.35 6.15 7.21
CA GLY A 73 23.99 6.60 5.97
C GLY A 73 24.00 5.56 4.84
N LEU A 74 23.48 4.35 5.08
CA LEU A 74 23.26 3.38 4.02
C LEU A 74 22.02 3.75 3.20
N SER A 75 22.08 3.54 1.88
CA SER A 75 20.93 3.63 0.99
C SER A 75 20.85 2.38 0.13
N VAL A 76 19.64 1.87 -0.02
CA VAL A 76 19.33 0.70 -0.87
C VAL A 76 18.34 1.17 -1.93
N THR A 77 18.72 1.02 -3.19
CA THR A 77 17.93 1.46 -4.33
C THR A 77 17.62 0.28 -5.24
N TYR A 78 16.33 0.04 -5.48
CA TYR A 78 15.86 -0.92 -6.47
C TYR A 78 15.46 -0.18 -7.74
N LYS A 79 16.00 -0.62 -8.88
CA LYS A 79 15.68 -0.11 -10.24
C LYS A 79 15.24 -1.29 -11.10
N GLY A 80 13.94 -1.64 -11.00
CA GLY A 80 13.46 -2.89 -11.58
C GLY A 80 14.06 -4.10 -10.87
N SER A 81 14.86 -4.90 -11.57
CA SER A 81 15.62 -6.05 -11.04
C SER A 81 17.00 -5.68 -10.48
N ASP A 82 17.49 -4.48 -10.78
CA ASP A 82 18.82 -4.06 -10.38
C ASP A 82 18.78 -3.49 -8.96
N LEU A 83 19.80 -3.84 -8.19
CA LEU A 83 20.02 -3.39 -6.83
C LEU A 83 21.29 -2.53 -6.79
N GLU A 84 21.17 -1.38 -6.15
CA GLU A 84 22.29 -0.51 -5.82
C GLU A 84 22.32 -0.26 -4.32
N ILE A 85 23.45 -0.51 -3.71
CA ILE A 85 23.70 -0.20 -2.30
C ILE A 85 24.75 0.87 -2.24
N SER A 86 24.47 1.96 -1.55
CA SER A 86 25.42 3.07 -1.41
C SER A 86 25.58 3.49 0.04
N ARG A 87 26.77 3.94 0.38
CA ARG A 87 27.11 4.56 1.66
C ARG A 87 28.22 5.57 1.44
N GLU A 88 27.97 6.84 1.78
CA GLU A 88 28.89 7.94 1.50
C GLU A 88 29.30 7.99 0.02
N ASN A 89 30.56 7.78 -0.31
CA ASN A 89 31.10 7.78 -1.67
C ASN A 89 31.23 6.37 -2.27
N MET A 90 30.81 5.34 -1.56
CA MET A 90 30.84 3.95 -2.04
C MET A 90 29.51 3.59 -2.67
N ILE A 91 29.56 3.06 -3.88
CA ILE A 91 28.39 2.53 -4.59
C ILE A 91 28.73 1.12 -5.03
N CYS A 92 27.85 0.19 -4.73
CA CYS A 92 27.93 -1.20 -5.16
C CYS A 92 26.66 -1.57 -5.89
N SER A 93 26.77 -1.95 -7.15
CA SER A 93 25.67 -2.56 -7.90
C SER A 93 25.73 -4.06 -7.72
N ALA A 94 24.61 -4.68 -7.41
CA ALA A 94 24.51 -6.09 -7.11
C ALA A 94 23.23 -6.67 -7.72
N ASP A 95 23.19 -7.99 -7.82
CA ASP A 95 21.94 -8.71 -8.04
C ASP A 95 21.13 -8.72 -6.73
N GLU A 96 19.83 -8.63 -6.84
CA GLU A 96 18.91 -8.69 -5.70
C GLU A 96 19.10 -9.94 -4.83
N ALA A 97 19.57 -11.06 -5.43
CA ALA A 97 19.87 -12.31 -4.73
C ALA A 97 20.97 -12.18 -3.64
N TYR A 98 21.72 -11.09 -3.64
CA TYR A 98 22.73 -10.83 -2.58
C TYR A 98 22.13 -10.27 -1.29
N ILE A 99 20.89 -9.79 -1.30
CA ILE A 99 20.18 -9.39 -0.09
C ILE A 99 19.30 -10.56 0.37
N PRO A 100 19.33 -10.94 1.67
CA PRO A 100 18.43 -11.98 2.18
C PRO A 100 16.97 -11.68 1.85
N GLU A 101 16.24 -12.67 1.34
CA GLU A 101 14.84 -12.51 0.93
C GLU A 101 14.00 -11.84 2.03
N SER A 102 14.10 -12.32 3.28
CA SER A 102 13.37 -11.77 4.42
C SER A 102 14.03 -10.54 5.04
N SER A 103 14.82 -9.78 4.31
CA SER A 103 15.37 -8.51 4.79
C SER A 103 14.34 -7.39 4.74
N PHE A 104 14.50 -6.40 5.63
CA PHE A 104 13.64 -5.22 5.65
C PHE A 104 13.48 -4.56 4.26
N PRO A 105 14.55 -4.30 3.47
CA PRO A 105 14.39 -3.69 2.16
C PRO A 105 13.60 -4.54 1.17
N ASN A 106 13.80 -5.87 1.16
CA ASN A 106 13.09 -6.77 0.25
C ASN A 106 11.59 -6.88 0.59
N ILE A 107 11.25 -6.96 1.87
CA ILE A 107 9.84 -6.93 2.32
C ILE A 107 9.18 -5.63 1.87
N THR A 108 9.84 -4.49 2.13
CA THR A 108 9.33 -3.17 1.72
C THR A 108 9.12 -3.08 0.21
N LYS A 109 10.11 -3.55 -0.58
CA LYS A 109 10.02 -3.57 -2.04
C LYS A 109 8.86 -4.41 -2.54
N ASP A 110 8.70 -5.65 -2.05
CA ASP A 110 7.62 -6.55 -2.51
C ASP A 110 6.24 -5.94 -2.27
N ILE A 111 6.04 -5.33 -1.10
CA ILE A 111 4.78 -4.66 -0.78
C ILE A 111 4.53 -3.46 -1.71
N LEU A 112 5.52 -2.58 -1.88
CA LEU A 112 5.36 -1.39 -2.73
C LEU A 112 5.15 -1.77 -4.20
N TYR A 113 5.82 -2.80 -4.70
CA TYR A 113 5.58 -3.33 -6.04
C TYR A 113 4.19 -3.91 -6.16
N GLY A 114 3.71 -4.62 -5.12
CA GLY A 114 2.35 -5.13 -5.09
C GLY A 114 1.29 -4.04 -5.14
N ILE A 115 1.51 -2.94 -4.42
CA ILE A 115 0.64 -1.76 -4.49
C ILE A 115 0.64 -1.16 -5.89
N ALA A 116 1.83 -0.95 -6.47
CA ALA A 116 1.97 -0.39 -7.81
C ALA A 116 1.36 -1.27 -8.91
N ASP A 117 1.32 -2.60 -8.69
CA ASP A 117 0.66 -3.59 -9.55
C ASP A 117 -0.86 -3.62 -9.41
N GLY A 118 -1.42 -2.87 -8.47
CA GLY A 118 -2.84 -2.92 -8.18
C GLY A 118 -3.29 -4.22 -7.51
N ARG A 119 -2.36 -4.96 -6.86
CA ARG A 119 -2.69 -6.20 -6.12
C ARG A 119 -3.32 -5.91 -4.75
N ALA A 120 -3.27 -4.66 -4.28
CA ALA A 120 -3.88 -4.26 -3.03
C ALA A 120 -5.41 -4.22 -3.16
N VAL A 121 -6.10 -4.99 -2.35
CA VAL A 121 -7.56 -5.11 -2.32
C VAL A 121 -8.10 -4.27 -1.18
N PHE A 122 -9.06 -3.42 -1.45
CA PHE A 122 -9.76 -2.62 -0.43
C PHE A 122 -10.51 -3.54 0.53
N GLU A 123 -10.33 -3.35 1.84
CA GLU A 123 -11.02 -4.11 2.89
C GLU A 123 -12.10 -3.29 3.59
N GLY A 124 -11.89 -2.02 3.74
CA GLY A 124 -12.83 -1.17 4.43
C GLY A 124 -12.31 0.23 4.70
N LYS A 125 -13.24 1.07 5.17
CA LYS A 125 -12.96 2.43 5.59
C LYS A 125 -13.52 2.63 7.00
N CYS A 126 -12.69 3.17 7.87
CA CYS A 126 -13.11 3.61 9.20
C CYS A 126 -12.75 5.09 9.33
N GLU A 127 -13.75 5.94 9.52
CA GLU A 127 -13.60 7.39 9.46
C GLU A 127 -12.98 7.82 8.11
N ASP A 128 -11.78 8.40 8.15
CA ASP A 128 -11.05 8.84 6.96
C ASP A 128 -9.86 7.91 6.61
N VAL A 129 -9.74 6.77 7.27
CA VAL A 129 -8.69 5.79 7.05
C VAL A 129 -9.22 4.64 6.21
N CYS A 130 -8.63 4.44 5.03
CA CYS A 130 -8.90 3.27 4.20
C CYS A 130 -7.87 2.18 4.50
N THR A 131 -8.32 0.94 4.54
CA THR A 131 -7.48 -0.24 4.77
C THR A 131 -7.52 -1.13 3.54
N PHE A 132 -6.34 -1.59 3.14
CA PHE A 132 -6.14 -2.47 1.99
C PHE A 132 -5.35 -3.69 2.43
N ARG A 133 -5.65 -4.82 1.82
CA ARG A 133 -4.91 -6.07 2.00
C ARG A 133 -4.18 -6.45 0.72
N LEU A 134 -2.98 -6.98 0.90
CA LEU A 134 -2.11 -7.44 -0.18
C LEU A 134 -1.47 -8.76 0.22
N ASP A 135 -1.57 -9.78 -0.63
CA ASP A 135 -0.76 -10.99 -0.47
C ASP A 135 0.68 -10.71 -0.96
N SER A 136 1.63 -10.78 -0.04
CA SER A 136 3.06 -10.62 -0.28
C SER A 136 3.78 -11.96 -0.20
N ALA A 137 5.03 -12.01 -0.66
CA ALA A 137 5.87 -13.21 -0.49
C ALA A 137 6.15 -13.55 0.98
N PHE A 138 5.96 -12.59 1.90
CA PHE A 138 6.29 -12.68 3.33
C PHE A 138 5.06 -12.83 4.23
N GLY A 139 3.87 -12.90 3.66
CA GLY A 139 2.61 -12.99 4.39
C GLY A 139 1.61 -11.96 3.90
N LYS A 140 0.52 -11.81 4.66
CA LYS A 140 -0.51 -10.81 4.33
C LYS A 140 -0.07 -9.45 4.84
N ALA A 141 0.11 -8.53 3.91
CA ALA A 141 0.37 -7.15 4.24
C ALA A 141 -0.94 -6.37 4.37
N VAL A 142 -1.02 -5.53 5.38
CA VAL A 142 -2.11 -4.56 5.61
C VAL A 142 -1.55 -3.17 5.42
N VAL A 143 -2.17 -2.41 4.54
CA VAL A 143 -1.77 -1.04 4.20
C VAL A 143 -2.91 -0.09 4.56
N SER A 144 -2.61 0.92 5.36
CA SER A 144 -3.59 1.95 5.72
C SER A 144 -3.21 3.29 5.12
N THR A 145 -4.22 4.09 4.79
CA THR A 145 -4.03 5.48 4.34
C THR A 145 -4.40 6.46 5.45
N ASN A 146 -3.92 7.69 5.33
CA ASN A 146 -4.41 8.80 6.15
C ASN A 146 -5.65 9.46 5.50
N SER A 147 -6.18 10.51 6.14
CA SER A 147 -7.33 11.29 5.66
C SER A 147 -7.13 11.93 4.27
N ASN A 148 -5.88 12.10 3.83
CA ASN A 148 -5.55 12.60 2.49
C ASN A 148 -5.42 11.49 1.45
N GLY A 149 -5.69 10.23 1.83
CA GLY A 149 -5.56 9.06 0.97
C GLY A 149 -4.10 8.65 0.71
N CYS A 150 -3.12 9.21 1.43
CA CYS A 150 -1.72 8.81 1.31
C CYS A 150 -1.43 7.61 2.20
N ILE A 151 -0.54 6.71 1.76
CA ILE A 151 -0.11 5.57 2.57
C ILE A 151 0.51 6.09 3.87
N SER A 152 0.03 5.61 5.02
CA SER A 152 0.47 6.04 6.34
C SER A 152 1.02 4.93 7.20
N LYS A 153 0.59 3.68 6.96
CA LYS A 153 1.04 2.52 7.73
C LYS A 153 1.06 1.27 6.85
N ILE A 154 2.08 0.44 7.06
CA ILE A 154 2.22 -0.87 6.44
C ILE A 154 2.59 -1.86 7.54
N SER A 155 1.90 -2.99 7.64
CA SER A 155 2.26 -4.09 8.52
C SER A 155 2.16 -5.43 7.78
N VAL A 156 2.88 -6.44 8.25
CA VAL A 156 2.85 -7.80 7.66
C VAL A 156 2.47 -8.80 8.75
N ASP A 157 1.39 -9.53 8.51
CA ASP A 157 0.92 -10.57 9.41
C ASP A 157 1.96 -11.70 9.52
N GLY A 158 2.34 -12.06 10.76
CA GLY A 158 3.29 -13.14 11.01
C GLY A 158 4.77 -12.74 10.95
N GLU A 159 5.08 -11.52 10.51
CA GLU A 159 6.41 -10.92 10.62
C GLU A 159 6.36 -9.78 11.64
N ASP A 160 7.44 -9.63 12.41
CA ASP A 160 7.61 -8.44 13.28
C ASP A 160 7.95 -7.23 12.39
N TYR A 161 7.00 -6.82 11.54
CA TYR A 161 7.16 -5.71 10.60
C TYR A 161 5.97 -4.76 10.69
N GLU A 162 6.23 -3.57 11.22
CA GLU A 162 5.28 -2.47 11.26
C GLU A 162 5.98 -1.17 10.90
N MET A 163 5.62 -0.57 9.76
CA MET A 163 6.16 0.69 9.26
C MET A 163 5.10 1.78 9.34
N VAL A 164 5.46 2.93 9.87
CA VAL A 164 4.68 4.15 9.86
C VAL A 164 5.37 5.16 8.96
N LEU A 165 4.60 5.77 8.05
CA LEU A 165 5.07 6.82 7.15
C LEU A 165 4.57 8.19 7.64
N SER A 166 5.47 9.16 7.65
CA SER A 166 5.20 10.56 7.98
C SER A 166 5.73 11.49 6.88
N ASP A 167 5.23 12.72 6.86
CA ASP A 167 5.62 13.74 5.86
C ASP A 167 5.50 13.27 4.41
N VAL A 168 4.48 12.46 4.14
CA VAL A 168 4.25 11.85 2.82
C VAL A 168 3.92 12.93 1.80
N LYS A 169 4.72 13.00 0.73
CA LYS A 169 4.56 13.93 -0.39
C LYS A 169 4.49 13.14 -1.70
N ASP A 170 3.71 13.62 -2.65
CA ASP A 170 3.71 13.06 -4.00
C ASP A 170 5.11 13.25 -4.64
N ALA A 171 5.65 12.20 -5.23
CA ALA A 171 6.95 12.28 -5.92
C ALA A 171 6.87 12.96 -7.30
N ASN A 172 5.66 13.21 -7.81
CA ASN A 172 5.40 13.83 -9.11
C ASN A 172 4.92 15.28 -9.00
N GLY A 173 4.98 15.88 -7.80
CA GLY A 173 4.57 17.25 -7.50
C GLY A 173 5.60 18.30 -7.89
#